data_04b4c844ed18bbc2548123791f8073e9
#
_entry.id   04b4c844ed18bbc2548123791f8073e9
#
_cell.length_a   1.000
_cell.length_b   1.000
_cell.length_c   1.000
_cell.angle_alpha   90.00
_cell.angle_beta   90.00
_cell.angle_gamma   90.00
#
_symmetry.space_group_name_H-M   'P 1'
#
loop_
_entity.id
_entity.type
_entity.pdbx_description
1 polymer ?
#
loop_
_entity_poly.entity_id
_entity_poly.type
_entity_poly.pdbx_seq_one_letter_code
_entity_poly.pdbx_strand_id
1 'polypeptide(L)'
;MHVLQDGDGNPCFRFHVYGNHVVMEPYVGIAIFELTDNSENPRPSFFREDWYLVYADSDAEAYSRVEVRAREQETPRGSSENKAVILRHIVDVAPVLYGKVDEDTDLYSRHFASLEDYKRCEMLLGGKDPLADDNC
;
A
#
# COMPACT_ATOMS: atom_id res chain seq x y z
N MET A 1 -2.15 -20.69 17.32
CA MET A 1 -2.08 -19.22 17.11
C MET A 1 -2.37 -18.56 18.44
N HIS A 2 -1.37 -17.92 19.02
CA HIS A 2 -1.56 -17.14 20.24
C HIS A 2 -1.73 -15.68 19.88
N VAL A 3 -2.89 -15.14 20.23
CA VAL A 3 -3.14 -13.71 20.16
C VAL A 3 -2.54 -13.09 21.40
N LEU A 4 -1.55 -12.22 21.24
CA LEU A 4 -1.05 -11.41 22.34
C LEU A 4 -1.93 -10.16 22.44
N GLN A 5 -2.25 -9.80 23.68
CA GLN A 5 -2.89 -8.54 23.99
C GLN A 5 -1.78 -7.55 24.35
N ASP A 6 -1.92 -6.31 23.89
CA ASP A 6 -1.11 -5.20 24.41
C ASP A 6 -1.43 -4.97 25.90
N GLY A 7 -0.69 -4.08 26.56
CA GLY A 7 -0.87 -3.76 27.98
C GLY A 7 -2.26 -3.25 28.34
N ASP A 8 -3.09 -2.92 27.34
CA ASP A 8 -4.44 -2.40 27.48
C ASP A 8 -5.52 -3.44 27.14
N GLY A 9 -5.11 -4.69 26.88
CA GLY A 9 -6.04 -5.81 26.64
C GLY A 9 -6.57 -5.90 25.21
N ASN A 10 -6.04 -5.09 24.28
CA ASN A 10 -6.41 -5.17 22.87
C ASN A 10 -5.70 -6.35 22.18
N PRO A 11 -6.38 -7.06 21.29
CA PRO A 11 -5.75 -8.15 20.56
C PRO A 11 -4.70 -7.56 19.60
N CYS A 12 -3.43 -7.73 19.95
CA CYS A 12 -2.32 -7.37 19.10
C CYS A 12 -1.88 -8.61 18.34
N PHE A 13 -2.03 -8.63 17.01
CA PHE A 13 -1.54 -9.72 16.18
C PHE A 13 -0.02 -9.60 15.99
N ARG A 14 0.72 -9.61 17.10
CA ARG A 14 2.13 -9.94 17.04
C ARG A 14 2.26 -11.44 17.14
N PHE A 15 2.61 -12.05 16.06
CA PHE A 15 3.06 -13.43 16.10
C PHE A 15 4.40 -13.49 16.81
N HIS A 16 4.46 -14.16 17.94
CA HIS A 16 5.71 -14.35 18.64
C HIS A 16 6.35 -15.68 18.24
N VAL A 17 7.67 -15.66 18.15
CA VAL A 17 8.45 -16.86 17.96
C VAL A 17 8.40 -17.69 19.25
N TYR A 18 7.77 -18.85 19.16
CA TYR A 18 7.91 -19.90 20.17
C TYR A 18 8.75 -21.03 19.58
N GLY A 19 9.98 -21.17 20.06
CA GLY A 19 10.90 -22.17 19.55
C GLY A 19 11.40 -21.83 18.13
N ASN A 20 11.61 -22.83 17.29
CA ASN A 20 12.11 -22.66 15.92
C ASN A 20 11.03 -22.27 14.90
N HIS A 21 9.84 -21.85 15.32
CA HIS A 21 8.79 -21.40 14.43
C HIS A 21 8.81 -19.88 14.31
N VAL A 22 9.15 -19.43 13.10
CA VAL A 22 9.02 -18.01 12.71
C VAL A 22 7.54 -17.69 12.60
N VAL A 23 7.09 -16.67 13.29
CA VAL A 23 5.71 -16.22 13.25
C VAL A 23 5.61 -14.96 12.41
N MET A 24 4.67 -14.96 11.48
CA MET A 24 4.46 -13.91 10.51
C MET A 24 3.45 -12.88 11.02
N GLU A 25 3.78 -11.61 10.94
CA GLU A 25 2.89 -10.49 11.27
C GLU A 25 2.30 -9.87 10.00
N PRO A 26 1.06 -9.35 10.05
CA PRO A 26 0.50 -8.59 8.94
C PRO A 26 1.09 -7.16 8.89
N TYR A 27 1.44 -6.74 7.69
CA TYR A 27 1.94 -5.41 7.37
C TYR A 27 1.13 -4.79 6.25
N VAL A 28 0.96 -3.48 6.28
CA VAL A 28 0.45 -2.68 5.16
C VAL A 28 1.63 -2.04 4.44
N GLY A 29 1.67 -2.24 3.13
CA GLY A 29 2.62 -1.56 2.25
C GLY A 29 1.88 -0.61 1.30
N ILE A 30 2.46 0.54 1.04
CA ILE A 30 1.92 1.55 0.15
C ILE A 30 2.95 1.84 -0.93
N ALA A 31 2.52 1.72 -2.20
CA ALA A 31 3.36 1.99 -3.36
C ALA A 31 2.69 2.99 -4.29
N ILE A 32 3.49 3.85 -4.92
CA ILE A 32 3.04 4.80 -5.92
C ILE A 32 3.61 4.43 -7.29
N PHE A 33 2.74 4.39 -8.30
CA PHE A 33 3.05 4.09 -9.68
C PHE A 33 2.77 5.28 -10.59
N GLU A 34 3.58 5.41 -11.61
CA GLU A 34 3.29 6.26 -12.75
C GLU A 34 2.72 5.41 -13.88
N LEU A 35 1.62 5.86 -14.45
CA LEU A 35 1.00 5.27 -15.61
C LEU A 35 1.27 6.18 -16.82
N THR A 36 1.98 5.67 -17.79
CA THR A 36 2.38 6.42 -18.98
C THR A 36 1.64 5.93 -20.22
N ASP A 37 1.41 6.84 -21.15
CA ASP A 37 0.82 6.55 -22.47
C ASP A 37 1.81 6.94 -23.56
N ASN A 38 2.33 5.94 -24.28
CA ASN A 38 3.27 6.11 -25.39
C ASN A 38 2.59 5.99 -26.76
N SER A 39 1.26 6.20 -26.82
CA SER A 39 0.48 6.20 -28.06
C SER A 39 0.82 7.42 -28.93
N GLU A 40 0.31 7.45 -30.17
CA GLU A 40 0.47 8.60 -31.09
C GLU A 40 -0.12 9.90 -30.53
N ASN A 41 -1.17 9.79 -29.70
CA ASN A 41 -1.78 10.91 -28.99
C ASN A 41 -1.66 10.68 -27.48
N PRO A 42 -0.47 10.87 -26.90
CA PRO A 42 -0.24 10.53 -25.51
C PRO A 42 -1.03 11.43 -24.57
N ARG A 43 -1.69 10.82 -23.57
CA ARG A 43 -2.25 11.54 -22.44
C ARG A 43 -1.12 11.84 -21.44
N PRO A 44 -1.24 12.91 -20.64
CA PRO A 44 -0.31 13.13 -19.53
C PRO A 44 -0.26 11.92 -18.61
N SER A 45 0.90 11.65 -18.04
CA SER A 45 1.06 10.63 -16.99
C SER A 45 0.17 10.93 -15.81
N PHE A 46 -0.35 9.89 -15.20
CA PHE A 46 -1.02 10.01 -13.91
C PHE A 46 -0.47 8.96 -12.93
N PHE A 47 -0.86 9.07 -11.68
CA PHE A 47 -0.26 8.30 -10.60
C PHE A 47 -1.33 7.51 -9.87
N ARG A 48 -0.99 6.26 -9.54
CA ARG A 48 -1.85 5.36 -8.80
C ARG A 48 -1.14 4.93 -7.52
N GLU A 49 -1.84 5.05 -6.40
CA GLU A 49 -1.39 4.52 -5.12
C GLU A 49 -2.07 3.18 -4.87
N ASP A 50 -1.28 2.14 -4.63
CA ASP A 50 -1.76 0.82 -4.27
C ASP A 50 -1.38 0.49 -2.83
N TRP A 51 -2.29 -0.15 -2.11
CA TRP A 51 -2.09 -0.64 -0.76
C TRP A 51 -2.09 -2.16 -0.75
N TYR A 52 -1.08 -2.73 -0.10
CA TYR A 52 -0.88 -4.17 -0.01
C TYR A 52 -0.96 -4.64 1.43
N LEU A 53 -1.52 -5.82 1.63
CA LEU A 53 -1.40 -6.58 2.85
C LEU A 53 -0.39 -7.69 2.62
N VAL A 54 0.68 -7.72 3.40
CA VAL A 54 1.69 -8.77 3.38
C VAL A 54 1.92 -9.31 4.79
N TYR A 55 2.41 -10.54 4.87
CA TYR A 55 2.79 -11.16 6.13
C TYR A 55 4.30 -11.36 6.14
N ALA A 56 4.97 -10.97 7.21
CA ALA A 56 6.41 -11.02 7.33
C ALA A 56 6.84 -11.25 8.79
N ASP A 57 8.06 -11.72 8.99
CA ASP A 57 8.66 -11.94 10.31
C ASP A 57 9.42 -10.71 10.83
N SER A 58 9.64 -9.72 9.97
CA SER A 58 10.40 -8.50 10.29
C SER A 58 10.01 -7.35 9.36
N ASP A 59 10.36 -6.13 9.75
CA ASP A 59 10.16 -4.94 8.93
C ASP A 59 10.91 -5.05 7.59
N ALA A 60 12.14 -5.57 7.62
CA ALA A 60 12.94 -5.75 6.41
C ALA A 60 12.33 -6.76 5.44
N GLU A 61 11.83 -7.88 5.94
CA GLU A 61 11.13 -8.87 5.12
C GLU A 61 9.82 -8.29 4.57
N ALA A 62 9.06 -7.56 5.39
CA ALA A 62 7.84 -6.90 4.96
C ALA A 62 8.10 -5.94 3.79
N TYR A 63 9.13 -5.11 3.90
CA TYR A 63 9.55 -4.20 2.83
C TYR A 63 9.87 -4.96 1.53
N SER A 64 10.66 -6.03 1.63
CA SER A 64 11.02 -6.86 0.47
C SER A 64 9.79 -7.49 -0.18
N ARG A 65 8.83 -7.97 0.60
CA ARG A 65 7.60 -8.55 0.08
C ARG A 65 6.70 -7.52 -0.61
N VAL A 66 6.59 -6.32 -0.04
CA VAL A 66 5.85 -5.21 -0.66
C VAL A 66 6.52 -4.82 -1.98
N GLU A 67 7.85 -4.71 -2.01
CA GLU A 67 8.58 -4.40 -3.24
C GLU A 67 8.35 -5.46 -4.32
N VAL A 68 8.40 -6.73 -4.00
CA VAL A 68 8.10 -7.82 -4.94
C VAL A 68 6.68 -7.69 -5.51
N ARG A 69 5.68 -7.46 -4.64
CA ARG A 69 4.29 -7.26 -5.07
C ARG A 69 4.12 -6.04 -5.97
N ALA A 70 4.78 -4.94 -5.61
CA ALA A 70 4.74 -3.72 -6.42
C ALA A 70 5.40 -3.92 -7.78
N ARG A 71 6.54 -4.59 -7.83
CA ARG A 71 7.24 -4.90 -9.08
C ARG A 71 6.43 -5.79 -10.02
N GLU A 72 5.60 -6.66 -9.50
CA GLU A 72 4.68 -7.49 -10.30
C GLU A 72 3.66 -6.66 -11.08
N GLN A 73 3.40 -5.42 -10.66
CA GLN A 73 2.49 -4.50 -11.34
C GLN A 73 3.16 -3.76 -12.51
N GLU A 74 4.49 -3.76 -12.57
CA GLU A 74 5.21 -3.06 -13.63
C GLU A 74 5.01 -3.74 -14.99
N THR A 75 4.93 -2.92 -16.03
CA THR A 75 4.92 -3.41 -17.41
C THR A 75 6.28 -4.04 -17.74
N PRO A 76 6.32 -5.26 -18.28
CA PRO A 76 7.57 -5.91 -18.65
C PRO A 76 8.38 -5.08 -19.66
N ARG A 77 9.70 -5.08 -19.52
CA ARG A 77 10.60 -4.45 -20.47
C ARG A 77 10.44 -5.09 -21.85
N GLY A 78 10.37 -4.25 -22.87
CA GLY A 78 10.19 -4.70 -24.25
C GLY A 78 8.75 -5.08 -24.61
N SER A 79 7.80 -4.81 -23.73
CA SER A 79 6.38 -4.94 -24.04
C SER A 79 6.01 -4.03 -25.23
N SER A 80 5.20 -4.55 -26.15
CA SER A 80 4.66 -3.78 -27.28
C SER A 80 3.45 -2.93 -26.92
N GLU A 81 3.06 -2.91 -25.65
CA GLU A 81 1.94 -2.13 -25.16
C GLU A 81 2.27 -0.63 -25.16
N ASN A 82 1.32 0.19 -25.61
CA ASN A 82 1.48 1.65 -25.61
C ASN A 82 1.39 2.26 -24.20
N LYS A 83 0.89 1.50 -23.23
CA LYS A 83 0.75 1.93 -21.84
C LYS A 83 1.76 1.21 -20.96
N ALA A 84 2.39 1.94 -20.08
CA ALA A 84 3.34 1.40 -19.13
C ALA A 84 2.97 1.76 -17.69
N VAL A 85 3.24 0.84 -16.78
CA VAL A 85 3.14 1.00 -15.33
C VAL A 85 4.54 0.95 -14.76
N ILE A 86 4.93 1.99 -14.06
CA ILE A 86 6.30 2.15 -13.53
C ILE A 86 6.21 2.41 -12.03
N LEU A 87 6.84 1.55 -11.24
CA LEU A 87 6.97 1.79 -9.79
C LEU A 87 7.88 2.99 -9.55
N ARG A 88 7.36 3.99 -8.82
CA ARG A 88 8.14 5.20 -8.47
C ARG A 88 8.69 5.13 -7.06
N HIS A 89 7.86 4.78 -6.09
CA HIS A 89 8.28 4.71 -4.70
C HIS A 89 7.52 3.63 -3.94
N ILE A 90 8.19 3.00 -2.99
CA ILE A 90 7.55 2.38 -1.83
C ILE A 90 7.41 3.50 -0.79
N VAL A 91 6.19 3.91 -0.55
CA VAL A 91 5.88 5.08 0.29
C VAL A 91 6.07 4.78 1.76
N ASP A 92 5.52 3.64 2.19
CA ASP A 92 5.63 3.18 3.56
C ASP A 92 5.36 1.69 3.64
N VAL A 93 5.93 1.04 4.66
CA VAL A 93 5.62 -0.33 5.06
C VAL A 93 5.57 -0.36 6.58
N ALA A 94 4.42 -0.67 7.15
CA ALA A 94 4.19 -0.64 8.58
C ALA A 94 3.35 -1.82 9.05
N PRO A 95 3.53 -2.29 10.29
CA PRO A 95 2.64 -3.28 10.89
C PRO A 95 1.18 -2.77 10.90
N VAL A 96 0.23 -3.68 10.70
CA VAL A 96 -1.20 -3.39 10.89
C VAL A 96 -1.45 -2.89 12.30
N LEU A 97 -2.21 -1.81 12.45
CA LEU A 97 -2.35 -1.09 13.72
C LEU A 97 -3.04 -1.91 14.81
N TYR A 98 -4.22 -2.44 14.52
CA TYR A 98 -5.06 -3.11 15.52
C TYR A 98 -5.85 -4.27 14.92
N GLY A 99 -6.24 -5.18 15.80
CA GLY A 99 -7.24 -6.19 15.52
C GLY A 99 -6.79 -7.31 14.62
N LYS A 100 -7.76 -8.05 14.12
CA LYS A 100 -7.60 -9.17 13.20
C LYS A 100 -7.85 -8.70 11.78
N VAL A 101 -7.04 -9.17 10.85
CA VAL A 101 -7.17 -8.83 9.43
C VAL A 101 -8.38 -9.53 8.77
N ASP A 102 -8.92 -10.56 9.40
CA ASP A 102 -10.10 -11.30 8.96
C ASP A 102 -11.43 -10.71 9.48
N GLU A 103 -11.39 -9.59 10.18
CA GLU A 103 -12.56 -8.86 10.70
C GLU A 103 -12.35 -7.35 10.53
N ASP A 104 -13.32 -6.54 10.90
CA ASP A 104 -13.21 -5.08 10.84
C ASP A 104 -12.03 -4.61 11.70
N THR A 105 -11.08 -3.90 11.10
CA THR A 105 -9.86 -3.47 11.77
C THR A 105 -9.27 -2.21 11.16
N ASP A 106 -8.49 -1.48 11.94
CA ASP A 106 -7.73 -0.32 11.49
C ASP A 106 -6.41 -0.79 10.87
N LEU A 107 -6.18 -0.47 9.61
CA LEU A 107 -5.02 -0.93 8.88
C LEU A 107 -3.85 0.06 8.91
N TYR A 108 -4.14 1.35 8.78
CA TYR A 108 -3.11 2.34 8.60
C TYR A 108 -3.59 3.73 8.99
N SER A 109 -2.69 4.56 9.52
CA SER A 109 -2.96 5.97 9.82
C SER A 109 -1.93 6.87 9.18
N ARG A 110 -2.39 8.01 8.68
CA ARG A 110 -1.54 9.15 8.31
C ARG A 110 -1.91 10.35 9.14
N HIS A 111 -0.91 11.14 9.52
CA HIS A 111 -1.11 12.34 10.30
C HIS A 111 -0.71 13.57 9.50
N PHE A 112 -1.51 14.61 9.59
CA PHE A 112 -1.31 15.89 8.92
C PHE A 112 -1.39 17.01 9.96
N ALA A 113 -0.51 18.01 9.85
CA ALA A 113 -0.49 19.13 10.77
C ALA A 113 -1.73 20.04 10.64
N SER A 114 -2.36 20.03 9.46
CA SER A 114 -3.54 20.85 9.17
C SER A 114 -4.42 20.18 8.11
N LEU A 115 -5.68 20.59 8.03
CA LEU A 115 -6.58 20.19 6.96
C LEU A 115 -6.11 20.65 5.58
N GLU A 116 -5.45 21.82 5.52
CA GLU A 116 -4.89 22.34 4.27
C GLU A 116 -3.77 21.44 3.72
N ASP A 117 -2.92 20.90 4.59
CA ASP A 117 -1.89 19.94 4.19
C ASP A 117 -2.52 18.66 3.65
N TYR A 118 -3.57 18.16 4.30
CA TYR A 118 -4.33 17.01 3.80
C TYR A 118 -4.93 17.26 2.41
N LYS A 119 -5.55 18.42 2.20
CA LYS A 119 -6.14 18.80 0.91
C LYS A 119 -5.12 18.90 -0.22
N ARG A 120 -3.87 19.25 0.09
CA ARG A 120 -2.78 19.25 -0.90
C ARG A 120 -2.41 17.85 -1.37
N CYS A 121 -2.50 16.88 -0.47
CA CYS A 121 -2.23 15.47 -0.78
C CYS A 121 -3.43 14.78 -1.43
N GLU A 122 -4.63 15.12 -0.98
CA GLU A 122 -5.89 14.51 -1.44
C GLU A 122 -6.77 15.57 -2.12
N MET A 123 -6.50 15.79 -3.39
CA MET A 123 -7.22 16.79 -4.19
C MET A 123 -8.64 16.37 -4.55
N LEU A 124 -8.94 15.07 -4.48
CA LEU A 124 -10.21 14.48 -4.92
C LEU A 124 -10.99 13.91 -3.74
N LEU A 125 -11.35 14.79 -2.81
CA LEU A 125 -12.20 14.41 -1.70
C LEU A 125 -13.50 13.78 -2.20
N GLY A 126 -13.82 12.58 -1.70
CA GLY A 126 -15.00 11.82 -2.11
C GLY A 126 -14.73 10.72 -3.13
N GLY A 127 -13.46 10.39 -3.41
CA GLY A 127 -13.07 9.24 -4.23
C GLY A 127 -13.43 9.35 -5.71
N LYS A 128 -13.46 10.56 -6.26
CA LYS A 128 -13.68 10.74 -7.70
C LYS A 128 -12.50 10.22 -8.50
N ASP A 129 -12.79 9.54 -9.59
CA ASP A 129 -11.77 9.15 -10.56
C ASP A 129 -11.24 10.39 -11.29
N PRO A 130 -9.94 10.73 -11.19
CA PRO A 130 -9.36 11.87 -11.88
C PRO A 130 -9.36 11.72 -13.40
N LEU A 131 -9.64 10.52 -13.89
CA LEU A 131 -9.74 10.23 -15.32
C LEU A 131 -11.18 10.14 -15.83
N ALA A 132 -12.16 10.18 -14.94
CA ALA A 132 -13.54 10.32 -15.37
C ALA A 132 -13.64 11.66 -16.10
N ASP A 133 -13.97 11.61 -17.39
CA ASP A 133 -14.31 12.81 -18.15
C ASP A 133 -15.44 13.53 -17.42
N ASP A 134 -15.14 14.67 -16.82
CA ASP A 134 -16.17 15.59 -16.33
C ASP A 134 -16.94 16.20 -17.51
N ASN A 135 -17.47 15.35 -18.35
CA ASN A 135 -18.46 15.73 -19.34
C ASN A 135 -19.83 15.78 -18.68
N CYS A 136 -19.95 16.76 -17.88
CA CYS A 136 -21.28 17.27 -17.52
C CYS A 136 -21.62 18.46 -18.38
#